data_eaf9d3c1f7230523b463e11cfa1fbb3d
#
_entry.id   eaf9d3c1f7230523b463e11cfa1fbb3d
#
_cell.length_a   1.000
_cell.length_b   1.000
_cell.length_c   1.000
_cell.angle_alpha   90.00
_cell.angle_beta   90.00
_cell.angle_gamma   90.00
#
_symmetry.space_group_name_H-M   'P 1'
#
loop_
_entity.id
_entity.type
_entity.pdbx_description
1 polymer ?
#
loop_
_entity_poly.entity_id
_entity_poly.type
_entity_poly.pdbx_seq_one_letter_code
_entity_poly.pdbx_strand_id
1 'polypeptide(L)'
;ENALILKPSEKMLDASFPLGDDEGVTITYDRNQALSREDMQFITWEHPMVQGGMDLVLSGSMGNTAVALIKNKALKPGTVLLELIYVSEVVAPRSLQLGRYLPPAALRCLLDANGNDLSSRVAFETLNEQLESVPRASANKFIQAQRDNLTPKINAGEAKIAPRHAERVAEAQRRLAADTEEELARLTALQAVNPSVRDSELVALRK
;
A
#
# COMPACT_ATOMS: atom_id res chain seq x y z
N GLU A 1 -7.96 23.87 -21.25
CA GLU A 1 -7.42 24.38 -19.97
C GLU A 1 -7.41 23.23 -18.96
N ASN A 2 -6.24 22.84 -18.50
CA ASN A 2 -6.09 21.73 -17.55
C ASN A 2 -6.15 22.25 -16.09
N ALA A 3 -7.16 23.05 -15.77
CA ALA A 3 -7.39 23.55 -14.42
C ALA A 3 -8.65 22.92 -13.81
N LEU A 4 -8.58 22.61 -12.53
CA LEU A 4 -9.69 22.06 -11.76
C LEU A 4 -10.05 23.02 -10.61
N ILE A 5 -11.32 23.25 -10.40
CA ILE A 5 -11.82 24.01 -9.25
C ILE A 5 -12.36 22.99 -8.25
N LEU A 6 -11.79 22.95 -7.07
CA LEU A 6 -12.21 22.09 -5.96
C LEU A 6 -12.88 22.95 -4.89
N LYS A 7 -14.05 22.52 -4.45
CA LYS A 7 -14.81 23.21 -3.39
C LYS A 7 -15.20 22.24 -2.29
N PRO A 8 -15.23 22.68 -1.04
CA PRO A 8 -15.83 21.92 0.03
C PRO A 8 -17.28 21.51 -0.30
N SER A 9 -17.69 20.37 0.16
CA SER A 9 -19.07 19.90 0.00
C SER A 9 -19.53 19.15 1.25
N GLU A 10 -20.84 19.05 1.44
CA GLU A 10 -21.45 18.26 2.53
C GLU A 10 -21.08 16.75 2.49
N LYS A 11 -20.50 16.29 1.38
CA LYS A 11 -20.03 14.92 1.21
C LYS A 11 -18.59 14.70 1.67
N MET A 12 -17.89 15.75 2.12
CA MET A 12 -16.55 15.59 2.67
C MET A 12 -16.59 14.70 3.90
N LEU A 13 -15.69 13.73 3.94
CA LEU A 13 -15.57 12.78 5.04
C LEU A 13 -14.80 13.35 6.23
N ASP A 14 -13.94 14.32 5.98
CA ASP A 14 -13.14 15.01 6.99
C ASP A 14 -13.11 16.50 6.70
N ALA A 15 -13.64 17.28 7.63
CA ALA A 15 -13.69 18.75 7.53
C ALA A 15 -12.29 19.40 7.72
N SER A 16 -11.33 18.68 8.27
CA SER A 16 -9.95 19.17 8.45
C SER A 16 -9.09 19.04 7.21
N PHE A 17 -9.60 18.44 6.14
CA PHE A 17 -8.86 18.33 4.88
C PHE A 17 -8.55 19.72 4.31
N PRO A 18 -7.29 20.02 3.93
CA PRO A 18 -6.86 21.37 3.55
C PRO A 18 -7.31 21.76 2.13
N LEU A 19 -8.63 21.90 1.94
CA LEU A 19 -9.23 22.28 0.65
C LEU A 19 -9.40 23.80 0.49
N GLY A 20 -9.13 24.59 1.54
CA GLY A 20 -9.41 26.01 1.57
C GLY A 20 -10.76 26.35 2.19
N ASP A 21 -11.21 27.57 1.99
CA ASP A 21 -12.50 28.06 2.44
C ASP A 21 -13.66 27.71 1.47
N ASP A 22 -14.83 28.27 1.70
CA ASP A 22 -16.04 28.01 0.91
C ASP A 22 -15.91 28.44 -0.56
N GLU A 23 -14.97 29.31 -0.90
CA GLU A 23 -14.72 29.72 -2.27
C GLU A 23 -14.02 28.62 -3.07
N GLY A 24 -13.31 27.75 -2.37
CA GLY A 24 -12.56 26.63 -2.94
C GLY A 24 -11.20 27.03 -3.46
N VAL A 25 -10.53 26.13 -4.17
CA VAL A 25 -9.19 26.32 -4.71
C VAL A 25 -9.14 25.91 -6.17
N THR A 26 -8.49 26.74 -6.99
CA THR A 26 -8.19 26.39 -8.38
C THR A 26 -6.80 25.76 -8.44
N ILE A 27 -6.73 24.55 -8.97
CA ILE A 27 -5.49 23.77 -9.07
C ILE A 27 -5.17 23.41 -10.50
N THR A 28 -3.89 23.22 -10.78
CA THR A 28 -3.40 22.73 -12.07
C THR A 28 -2.19 21.82 -11.89
N TYR A 29 -2.00 20.90 -12.84
CA TYR A 29 -0.77 20.09 -12.96
C TYR A 29 0.23 20.70 -13.96
N ASP A 30 -0.13 21.81 -14.60
CA ASP A 30 0.73 22.54 -15.52
C ASP A 30 1.42 23.68 -14.79
N ARG A 31 2.76 23.55 -14.64
CA ARG A 31 3.59 24.54 -13.96
C ARG A 31 3.56 25.92 -14.65
N ASN A 32 3.49 25.96 -15.98
CA ASN A 32 3.50 27.23 -16.71
C ASN A 32 2.19 27.99 -16.50
N GLN A 33 1.07 27.28 -16.42
CA GLN A 33 -0.22 27.86 -16.08
C GLN A 33 -0.22 28.45 -14.66
N ALA A 34 0.29 27.69 -13.68
CA ALA A 34 0.38 28.16 -12.31
C ALA A 34 1.29 29.39 -12.15
N LEU A 35 2.40 29.45 -12.91
CA LEU A 35 3.30 30.60 -12.89
C LEU A 35 2.71 31.86 -13.57
N SER A 36 1.76 31.67 -14.50
CA SER A 36 1.13 32.77 -15.23
C SER A 36 -0.11 33.33 -14.53
N ARG A 37 -0.61 32.67 -13.47
CA ARG A 37 -1.87 33.01 -12.79
C ARG A 37 -1.76 32.84 -11.28
N GLU A 38 -1.89 33.92 -10.54
CA GLU A 38 -1.80 33.93 -9.07
C GLU A 38 -2.96 33.22 -8.37
N ASP A 39 -4.10 33.05 -9.05
CA ASP A 39 -5.28 32.37 -8.55
C ASP A 39 -5.22 30.84 -8.72
N MET A 40 -4.14 30.29 -9.30
CA MET A 40 -3.94 28.86 -9.49
C MET A 40 -2.82 28.31 -8.63
N GLN A 41 -3.10 27.20 -7.98
CA GLN A 41 -2.10 26.46 -7.21
C GLN A 41 -1.56 25.29 -8.04
N PHE A 42 -0.23 25.16 -8.06
CA PHE A 42 0.42 24.04 -8.71
C PHE A 42 0.43 22.81 -7.79
N ILE A 43 -0.11 21.70 -8.25
CA ILE A 43 -0.12 20.45 -7.48
C ILE A 43 1.23 19.74 -7.61
N THR A 44 1.90 19.64 -6.47
CA THR A 44 3.14 18.85 -6.28
C THR A 44 2.96 17.89 -5.12
N TRP A 45 3.95 17.03 -4.89
CA TRP A 45 3.98 16.15 -3.71
C TRP A 45 4.00 16.92 -2.37
N GLU A 46 4.45 18.16 -2.37
CA GLU A 46 4.53 19.03 -1.20
C GLU A 46 3.28 19.90 -1.01
N HIS A 47 2.33 19.82 -1.95
CA HIS A 47 1.10 20.59 -1.84
C HIS A 47 0.28 20.15 -0.63
N PRO A 48 -0.28 21.09 0.19
CA PRO A 48 -1.00 20.75 1.42
C PRO A 48 -2.13 19.73 1.22
N MET A 49 -2.87 19.79 0.12
CA MET A 49 -3.93 18.81 -0.18
C MET A 49 -3.36 17.42 -0.47
N VAL A 50 -2.19 17.31 -1.09
CA VAL A 50 -1.56 16.01 -1.34
C VAL A 50 -1.07 15.42 -0.03
N GLN A 51 -0.39 16.21 0.79
CA GLN A 51 0.05 15.79 2.12
C GLN A 51 -1.14 15.44 3.02
N GLY A 52 -2.17 16.28 3.06
CA GLY A 52 -3.38 15.99 3.83
C GLY A 52 -4.11 14.74 3.36
N GLY A 53 -4.16 14.46 2.06
CA GLY A 53 -4.71 13.23 1.50
C GLY A 53 -3.90 12.00 1.92
N MET A 54 -2.57 12.10 1.88
CA MET A 54 -1.68 11.04 2.36
C MET A 54 -1.86 10.80 3.86
N ASP A 55 -1.93 11.85 4.67
CA ASP A 55 -2.13 11.76 6.12
C ASP A 55 -3.48 11.12 6.47
N LEU A 56 -4.56 11.47 5.76
CA LEU A 56 -5.87 10.83 5.94
C LEU A 56 -5.83 9.33 5.70
N VAL A 57 -5.11 8.89 4.66
CA VAL A 57 -4.96 7.46 4.34
C VAL A 57 -4.07 6.76 5.36
N LEU A 58 -2.95 7.38 5.76
CA LEU A 58 -1.95 6.78 6.64
C LEU A 58 -2.33 6.82 8.11
N SER A 59 -3.04 7.87 8.55
CA SER A 59 -3.43 8.02 9.97
C SER A 59 -4.47 7.02 10.45
N GLY A 60 -5.12 6.31 9.53
CA GLY A 60 -6.21 5.40 9.87
C GLY A 60 -7.49 6.07 10.36
N SER A 61 -7.59 7.41 10.32
CA SER A 61 -8.81 8.14 10.70
C SER A 61 -10.01 7.76 9.83
N MET A 62 -9.75 7.42 8.56
CA MET A 62 -10.75 6.88 7.62
C MET A 62 -11.02 5.39 7.85
N GLY A 63 -10.20 4.71 8.67
CA GLY A 63 -10.20 3.27 8.85
C GLY A 63 -9.51 2.53 7.70
N ASN A 64 -9.18 1.28 7.96
CA ASN A 64 -8.55 0.37 7.01
C ASN A 64 -9.50 -0.76 6.56
N THR A 65 -10.79 -0.56 6.74
CA THR A 65 -11.82 -1.58 6.49
C THR A 65 -12.97 -0.96 5.70
N ALA A 66 -13.42 -1.66 4.67
CA ALA A 66 -14.57 -1.26 3.87
C ALA A 66 -15.56 -2.42 3.72
N VAL A 67 -16.83 -2.10 3.56
CA VAL A 67 -17.90 -3.04 3.19
C VAL A 67 -18.51 -2.56 1.89
N ALA A 68 -18.62 -3.47 0.93
CA ALA A 68 -19.22 -3.21 -0.36
C ALA A 68 -20.18 -4.33 -0.77
N LEU A 69 -21.09 -4.04 -1.67
CA LEU A 69 -21.94 -5.02 -2.33
C LEU A 69 -21.32 -5.44 -3.65
N ILE A 70 -21.38 -6.74 -3.95
CA ILE A 70 -20.89 -7.29 -5.22
C ILE A 70 -22.09 -7.52 -6.12
N LYS A 71 -22.10 -6.89 -7.29
CA LYS A 71 -23.06 -7.16 -8.36
C LYS A 71 -22.52 -8.23 -9.32
N ASN A 72 -22.64 -9.49 -8.95
CA ASN A 72 -22.24 -10.59 -9.84
C ASN A 72 -23.31 -11.69 -9.84
N LYS A 73 -23.85 -11.98 -11.05
CA LYS A 73 -24.89 -13.01 -11.24
C LYS A 73 -24.39 -14.44 -10.99
N ALA A 74 -23.07 -14.67 -11.01
CA ALA A 74 -22.48 -15.96 -10.73
C ALA A 74 -22.42 -16.30 -9.23
N LEU A 75 -22.56 -15.30 -8.35
CA LEU A 75 -22.58 -15.47 -6.91
C LEU A 75 -24.00 -15.67 -6.41
N LYS A 76 -24.19 -16.64 -5.52
CA LYS A 76 -25.48 -16.83 -4.85
C LYS A 76 -25.76 -15.62 -3.94
N PRO A 77 -27.03 -15.15 -3.88
CA PRO A 77 -27.42 -14.11 -2.91
C PRO A 77 -27.01 -14.50 -1.49
N GLY A 78 -26.47 -13.54 -0.74
CA GLY A 78 -25.97 -13.77 0.62
C GLY A 78 -24.55 -14.36 0.71
N THR A 79 -23.86 -14.57 -0.43
CA THR A 79 -22.44 -14.93 -0.41
C THR A 79 -21.62 -13.78 0.19
N VAL A 80 -20.80 -14.09 1.20
CA VAL A 80 -19.87 -13.16 1.84
C VAL A 80 -18.47 -13.53 1.44
N LEU A 81 -17.74 -12.58 0.86
CA LEU A 81 -16.30 -12.66 0.60
C LEU A 81 -15.57 -11.77 1.61
N LEU A 82 -14.41 -12.21 2.05
CA LEU A 82 -13.50 -11.42 2.89
C LEU A 82 -12.19 -11.22 2.13
N GLU A 83 -11.90 -9.97 1.77
CA GLU A 83 -10.62 -9.59 1.20
C GLU A 83 -9.71 -9.06 2.29
N LEU A 84 -8.51 -9.61 2.37
CA LEU A 84 -7.45 -9.22 3.29
C LEU A 84 -6.23 -8.80 2.45
N ILE A 85 -5.70 -7.60 2.75
CA ILE A 85 -4.50 -7.08 2.10
C ILE A 85 -3.46 -6.84 3.19
N TYR A 86 -2.36 -7.57 3.10
CA TYR A 86 -1.22 -7.43 3.99
C TYR A 86 -0.09 -6.72 3.25
N VAL A 87 0.63 -5.85 3.92
CA VAL A 87 1.82 -5.20 3.37
C VAL A 87 3.06 -5.87 3.95
N SER A 88 3.87 -6.46 3.07
CA SER A 88 5.17 -6.99 3.42
C SER A 88 6.20 -5.87 3.30
N GLU A 89 6.86 -5.51 4.40
CA GLU A 89 7.88 -4.46 4.42
C GLU A 89 9.03 -4.83 5.37
N VAL A 90 10.16 -4.15 5.18
CA VAL A 90 11.34 -4.30 6.06
C VAL A 90 11.35 -3.18 7.08
N VAL A 91 11.42 -3.56 8.35
CA VAL A 91 11.69 -2.64 9.45
C VAL A 91 13.17 -2.76 9.85
N ALA A 92 14.01 -1.87 9.34
CA ALA A 92 15.43 -1.88 9.59
C ALA A 92 16.04 -0.47 9.46
N PRO A 93 17.23 -0.20 10.02
CA PRO A 93 17.93 1.05 9.80
C PRO A 93 18.14 1.32 8.31
N ARG A 94 17.88 2.57 7.88
CA ARG A 94 17.99 2.98 6.48
C ARG A 94 19.39 2.76 5.89
N SER A 95 20.42 2.83 6.73
CA SER A 95 21.82 2.58 6.34
C SER A 95 22.06 1.18 5.75
N LEU A 96 21.24 0.20 6.13
CA LEU A 96 21.34 -1.17 5.60
C LEU A 96 20.70 -1.35 4.23
N GLN A 97 19.89 -0.39 3.77
CA GLN A 97 19.23 -0.40 2.45
C GLN A 97 18.49 -1.71 2.09
N LEU A 98 18.02 -2.45 3.10
CA LEU A 98 17.38 -3.77 2.90
C LEU A 98 16.11 -3.71 2.06
N GLY A 99 15.48 -2.54 1.94
CA GLY A 99 14.32 -2.33 1.05
C GLY A 99 14.59 -2.61 -0.42
N ARG A 100 15.86 -2.61 -0.87
CA ARG A 100 16.23 -3.00 -2.25
C ARG A 100 16.03 -4.50 -2.49
N TYR A 101 16.17 -5.33 -1.46
CA TYR A 101 16.00 -6.78 -1.53
C TYR A 101 14.56 -7.21 -1.26
N LEU A 102 13.91 -6.55 -0.30
CA LEU A 102 12.51 -6.80 0.05
C LEU A 102 11.73 -5.46 -0.03
N PRO A 103 11.41 -4.99 -1.23
CA PRO A 103 10.58 -3.81 -1.40
C PRO A 103 9.18 -4.05 -0.84
N PRO A 104 8.50 -3.01 -0.32
CA PRO A 104 7.11 -3.11 0.12
C PRO A 104 6.23 -3.71 -0.96
N ALA A 105 5.40 -4.68 -0.58
CA ALA A 105 4.49 -5.32 -1.50
C ALA A 105 3.21 -5.75 -0.82
N ALA A 106 2.09 -5.58 -1.51
CA ALA A 106 0.79 -6.07 -1.08
C ALA A 106 0.67 -7.57 -1.30
N LEU A 107 0.25 -8.29 -0.27
CA LEU A 107 -0.11 -9.70 -0.30
C LEU A 107 -1.61 -9.81 -0.08
N ARG A 108 -2.32 -10.17 -1.14
CA ARG A 108 -3.78 -10.28 -1.14
C ARG A 108 -4.24 -11.69 -0.83
N CYS A 109 -5.28 -11.81 -0.01
CA CYS A 109 -6.02 -13.05 0.24
C CYS A 109 -7.52 -12.76 0.13
N LEU A 110 -8.24 -13.46 -0.76
CA LEU A 110 -9.67 -13.33 -0.95
C LEU A 110 -10.36 -14.62 -0.52
N LEU A 111 -11.01 -14.60 0.63
CA LEU A 111 -11.65 -15.78 1.21
C LEU A 111 -13.15 -15.87 0.88
N ASP A 112 -13.60 -17.04 0.50
CA ASP A 112 -15.02 -17.40 0.41
C ASP A 112 -15.61 -17.75 1.80
N ALA A 113 -16.89 -18.14 1.81
CA ALA A 113 -17.58 -18.55 3.02
C ALA A 113 -16.92 -19.78 3.70
N ASN A 114 -16.27 -20.63 2.93
CA ASN A 114 -15.62 -21.86 3.38
C ASN A 114 -14.14 -21.67 3.75
N GLY A 115 -13.61 -20.44 3.61
CA GLY A 115 -12.20 -20.14 3.86
C GLY A 115 -11.25 -20.52 2.71
N ASN A 116 -11.76 -20.79 1.51
CA ASN A 116 -10.91 -21.00 0.34
C ASN A 116 -10.37 -19.66 -0.19
N ASP A 117 -9.10 -19.63 -0.53
CA ASP A 117 -8.48 -18.47 -1.15
C ASP A 117 -8.78 -18.42 -2.65
N LEU A 118 -9.46 -17.37 -3.06
CA LEU A 118 -9.85 -17.11 -4.45
C LEU A 118 -8.92 -16.07 -5.13
N SER A 119 -7.87 -15.59 -4.48
CA SER A 119 -7.02 -14.49 -4.98
C SER A 119 -6.43 -14.78 -6.36
N SER A 120 -6.08 -16.05 -6.65
CA SER A 120 -5.53 -16.46 -7.94
C SER A 120 -6.57 -16.59 -9.05
N ARG A 121 -7.87 -16.67 -8.69
CA ARG A 121 -8.97 -16.85 -9.63
C ARG A 121 -9.72 -15.55 -9.94
N VAL A 122 -9.71 -14.63 -8.99
CA VAL A 122 -10.42 -13.36 -9.07
C VAL A 122 -9.40 -12.24 -8.95
N ALA A 123 -9.10 -11.56 -10.05
CA ALA A 123 -8.23 -10.40 -10.07
C ALA A 123 -8.81 -9.26 -9.22
N PHE A 124 -7.93 -8.43 -8.66
CA PHE A 124 -8.33 -7.30 -7.81
C PHE A 124 -9.19 -6.29 -8.60
N GLU A 125 -8.76 -5.95 -9.80
CA GLU A 125 -9.44 -5.01 -10.69
C GLU A 125 -10.84 -5.51 -11.05
N THR A 126 -10.95 -6.79 -11.43
CA THR A 126 -12.23 -7.42 -11.78
C THR A 126 -13.22 -7.43 -10.61
N LEU A 127 -12.71 -7.62 -9.38
CA LEU A 127 -13.54 -7.53 -8.18
C LEU A 127 -14.01 -6.10 -7.96
N ASN A 128 -13.11 -5.12 -8.00
CA ASN A 128 -13.41 -3.72 -7.73
C ASN A 128 -14.41 -3.11 -8.71
N GLU A 129 -14.37 -3.47 -9.99
CA GLU A 129 -15.36 -3.02 -10.99
C GLU A 129 -16.80 -3.45 -10.67
N GLN A 130 -16.96 -4.48 -9.84
CA GLN A 130 -18.26 -5.04 -9.47
C GLN A 130 -18.75 -4.58 -8.10
N LEU A 131 -17.97 -3.73 -7.40
CA LEU A 131 -18.29 -3.25 -6.07
C LEU A 131 -19.19 -2.02 -6.12
N GLU A 132 -20.20 -2.02 -5.24
CA GLU A 132 -21.01 -0.84 -4.94
C GLU A 132 -20.84 -0.43 -3.48
N SER A 133 -20.80 0.88 -3.26
CA SER A 133 -20.68 1.44 -1.92
C SER A 133 -21.90 1.14 -1.06
N VAL A 134 -21.67 0.91 0.22
CA VAL A 134 -22.72 0.69 1.23
C VAL A 134 -22.72 1.85 2.20
N PRO A 135 -23.88 2.40 2.58
CA PRO A 135 -23.95 3.42 3.62
C PRO A 135 -23.30 2.95 4.93
N ARG A 136 -22.51 3.82 5.57
CA ARG A 136 -21.73 3.50 6.78
C ARG A 136 -22.56 2.83 7.90
N ALA A 137 -23.79 3.30 8.09
CA ALA A 137 -24.69 2.71 9.10
C ALA A 137 -25.04 1.24 8.80
N SER A 138 -25.25 0.90 7.52
CA SER A 138 -25.53 -0.47 7.07
C SER A 138 -24.27 -1.35 7.15
N ALA A 139 -23.12 -0.80 6.76
CA ALA A 139 -21.82 -1.46 6.88
C ALA A 139 -21.51 -1.84 8.33
N ASN A 140 -21.71 -0.92 9.28
CA ASN A 140 -21.50 -1.18 10.70
C ASN A 140 -22.41 -2.27 11.25
N LYS A 141 -23.70 -2.26 10.87
CA LYS A 141 -24.64 -3.32 11.27
C LYS A 141 -24.21 -4.68 10.73
N PHE A 142 -23.76 -4.72 9.47
CA PHE A 142 -23.26 -5.96 8.85
C PHE A 142 -22.02 -6.49 9.57
N ILE A 143 -21.03 -5.63 9.85
CA ILE A 143 -19.81 -6.02 10.57
C ILE A 143 -20.13 -6.57 11.95
N GLN A 144 -21.01 -5.90 12.70
CA GLN A 144 -21.45 -6.37 14.01
C GLN A 144 -22.12 -7.75 13.94
N ALA A 145 -23.00 -7.95 12.95
CA ALA A 145 -23.69 -9.23 12.77
C ALA A 145 -22.76 -10.37 12.33
N GLN A 146 -21.63 -10.05 11.67
CA GLN A 146 -20.66 -11.02 11.17
C GLN A 146 -19.41 -11.17 12.05
N ARG A 147 -19.32 -10.47 13.17
CA ARG A 147 -18.10 -10.39 13.99
C ARG A 147 -17.53 -11.76 14.35
N ASP A 148 -18.37 -12.67 14.79
CA ASP A 148 -17.97 -14.00 15.25
C ASP A 148 -17.47 -14.89 14.08
N ASN A 149 -17.97 -14.61 12.87
CA ASN A 149 -17.56 -15.30 11.64
C ASN A 149 -16.30 -14.70 11.01
N LEU A 150 -16.03 -13.42 11.23
CA LEU A 150 -14.89 -12.71 10.63
C LEU A 150 -13.57 -13.08 11.30
N THR A 151 -13.53 -13.17 12.64
CA THR A 151 -12.29 -13.45 13.38
C THR A 151 -11.62 -14.76 12.94
N PRO A 152 -12.32 -15.91 12.86
CA PRO A 152 -11.72 -17.14 12.36
C PRO A 152 -11.23 -17.05 10.92
N LYS A 153 -11.92 -16.26 10.07
CA LYS A 153 -11.51 -16.06 8.67
C LYS A 153 -10.27 -15.19 8.56
N ILE A 154 -10.12 -14.16 9.40
CA ILE A 154 -8.90 -13.36 9.45
C ILE A 154 -7.71 -14.24 9.80
N ASN A 155 -7.82 -15.07 10.85
CA ASN A 155 -6.77 -16.02 11.24
C ASN A 155 -6.44 -17.03 10.12
N ALA A 156 -7.47 -17.50 9.41
CA ALA A 156 -7.27 -18.37 8.25
C ALA A 156 -6.55 -17.67 7.10
N GLY A 157 -6.84 -16.39 6.88
CA GLY A 157 -6.13 -15.54 5.91
C GLY A 157 -4.66 -15.36 6.26
N GLU A 158 -4.35 -15.06 7.52
CA GLU A 158 -2.97 -14.96 8.01
C GLU A 158 -2.19 -16.26 7.77
N ALA A 159 -2.79 -17.42 8.10
CA ALA A 159 -2.17 -18.70 7.86
C ALA A 159 -1.88 -18.97 6.37
N LYS A 160 -2.68 -18.43 5.46
CA LYS A 160 -2.45 -18.55 4.01
C LYS A 160 -1.40 -17.57 3.48
N ILE A 161 -1.28 -16.40 4.08
CA ILE A 161 -0.31 -15.38 3.70
C ILE A 161 1.09 -15.68 4.26
N ALA A 162 1.19 -16.26 5.46
CA ALA A 162 2.46 -16.52 6.12
C ALA A 162 3.48 -17.29 5.24
N PRO A 163 3.15 -18.40 4.55
CA PRO A 163 4.10 -19.09 3.70
C PRO A 163 4.52 -18.23 2.48
N ARG A 164 3.62 -17.44 1.89
CA ARG A 164 3.92 -16.55 0.77
C ARG A 164 4.87 -15.42 1.20
N HIS A 165 4.67 -14.89 2.41
CA HIS A 165 5.58 -13.91 3.00
C HIS A 165 6.95 -14.54 3.27
N ALA A 166 7.01 -15.73 3.88
CA ALA A 166 8.24 -16.45 4.17
C ALA A 166 9.05 -16.73 2.89
N GLU A 167 8.40 -17.12 1.80
CA GLU A 167 9.06 -17.32 0.50
C GLU A 167 9.71 -16.03 -0.03
N ARG A 168 9.01 -14.88 0.07
CA ARG A 168 9.56 -13.58 -0.31
C ARG A 168 10.78 -13.20 0.53
N VAL A 169 10.72 -13.44 1.84
CA VAL A 169 11.84 -13.18 2.75
C VAL A 169 13.04 -14.09 2.39
N ALA A 170 12.80 -15.38 2.16
CA ALA A 170 13.86 -16.31 1.77
C ALA A 170 14.50 -15.92 0.43
N GLU A 171 13.72 -15.47 -0.54
CA GLU A 171 14.24 -14.97 -1.81
C GLU A 171 15.09 -13.71 -1.62
N ALA A 172 14.62 -12.76 -0.81
CA ALA A 172 15.37 -11.55 -0.49
C ALA A 172 16.70 -11.87 0.21
N GLN A 173 16.71 -12.84 1.12
CA GLN A 173 17.92 -13.33 1.79
C GLN A 173 18.92 -13.97 0.79
N ARG A 174 18.43 -14.79 -0.14
CA ARG A 174 19.28 -15.38 -1.17
C ARG A 174 19.94 -14.32 -2.05
N ARG A 175 19.18 -13.31 -2.48
CA ARG A 175 19.73 -12.19 -3.28
C ARG A 175 20.75 -11.38 -2.49
N LEU A 176 20.45 -11.05 -1.25
CA LEU A 176 21.37 -10.33 -0.37
C LEU A 176 22.69 -11.11 -0.19
N ALA A 177 22.60 -12.42 0.07
CA ALA A 177 23.78 -13.27 0.21
C ALA A 177 24.62 -13.31 -1.07
N ALA A 178 23.97 -13.51 -2.23
CA ALA A 178 24.67 -13.54 -3.53
C ALA A 178 25.37 -12.20 -3.85
N ASP A 179 24.67 -11.07 -3.67
CA ASP A 179 25.27 -9.74 -3.91
C ASP A 179 26.44 -9.48 -2.94
N THR A 180 26.31 -9.92 -1.68
CA THR A 180 27.38 -9.75 -0.68
C THR A 180 28.59 -10.60 -1.00
N GLU A 181 28.41 -11.85 -1.45
CA GLU A 181 29.49 -12.73 -1.88
C GLU A 181 30.20 -12.18 -3.12
N GLU A 182 29.46 -11.69 -4.12
CA GLU A 182 30.02 -11.08 -5.32
C GLU A 182 30.84 -9.83 -4.97
N GLU A 183 30.32 -8.95 -4.12
CA GLU A 183 31.02 -7.75 -3.69
C GLU A 183 32.27 -8.07 -2.87
N LEU A 184 32.20 -9.09 -2.00
CA LEU A 184 33.36 -9.56 -1.25
C LEU A 184 34.45 -10.11 -2.17
N ALA A 185 34.09 -10.90 -3.19
CA ALA A 185 35.03 -11.41 -4.19
C ALA A 185 35.66 -10.27 -4.99
N ARG A 186 34.83 -9.28 -5.40
CA ARG A 186 35.31 -8.09 -6.12
C ARG A 186 36.31 -7.28 -5.30
N LEU A 187 35.98 -6.97 -4.03
CA LEU A 187 36.91 -6.22 -3.17
C LEU A 187 38.17 -6.98 -2.83
N THR A 188 38.08 -8.30 -2.66
CA THR A 188 39.28 -9.15 -2.45
C THR A 188 40.20 -9.13 -3.66
N ALA A 189 39.66 -9.26 -4.87
CA ALA A 189 40.44 -9.16 -6.11
C ALA A 189 41.02 -7.75 -6.29
N LEU A 190 40.28 -6.71 -5.95
CA LEU A 190 40.73 -5.33 -6.06
C LEU A 190 41.87 -5.05 -5.07
N GLN A 191 41.80 -5.57 -3.83
CA GLN A 191 42.81 -5.43 -2.81
C GLN A 191 44.19 -6.00 -3.27
N ALA A 192 44.16 -7.10 -4.02
CA ALA A 192 45.40 -7.72 -4.56
C ALA A 192 46.20 -6.81 -5.51
N VAL A 193 45.50 -5.85 -6.14
CA VAL A 193 46.12 -4.93 -7.13
C VAL A 193 46.10 -3.46 -6.67
N ASN A 194 45.37 -3.12 -5.61
CA ASN A 194 45.25 -1.77 -5.10
C ASN A 194 45.36 -1.73 -3.57
N PRO A 195 46.50 -1.26 -3.02
CA PRO A 195 46.73 -1.17 -1.59
C PRO A 195 45.81 -0.19 -0.84
N SER A 196 45.05 0.63 -1.56
CA SER A 196 44.11 1.57 -0.96
C SER A 196 42.83 0.90 -0.41
N VAL A 197 42.55 -0.34 -0.82
CA VAL A 197 41.44 -1.15 -0.28
C VAL A 197 41.84 -1.67 1.10
N ARG A 198 41.09 -1.26 2.12
CA ARG A 198 41.41 -1.58 3.52
C ARG A 198 40.79 -2.91 3.94
N ASP A 199 41.49 -3.65 4.81
CA ASP A 199 40.96 -4.86 5.43
C ASP A 199 39.66 -4.62 6.19
N SER A 200 39.47 -3.41 6.75
CA SER A 200 38.25 -3.03 7.44
C SER A 200 37.00 -3.05 6.55
N GLU A 201 37.14 -2.82 5.23
CA GLU A 201 36.03 -2.86 4.28
C GLU A 201 35.57 -4.31 4.07
N LEU A 202 36.51 -5.24 3.91
CA LEU A 202 36.24 -6.68 3.82
C LEU A 202 35.58 -7.23 5.12
N VAL A 203 36.08 -6.78 6.27
CA VAL A 203 35.55 -7.20 7.57
C VAL A 203 34.12 -6.65 7.78
N ALA A 204 33.83 -5.44 7.29
CA ALA A 204 32.51 -4.85 7.40
C ALA A 204 31.44 -5.61 6.58
N LEU A 205 31.83 -6.14 5.40
CA LEU A 205 30.93 -6.95 4.57
C LEU A 205 30.70 -8.37 5.10
N ARG A 206 31.59 -8.88 5.95
CA ARG A 206 31.47 -10.23 6.54
C ARG A 206 30.61 -10.26 7.81
N LYS A 207 30.25 -9.10 8.36
CA LYS A 207 29.39 -8.96 9.55
C LYS A 207 27.93 -8.87 9.19
#